data_0882ea988606d87a81961a8e0b0947d5
#
_entry.id   0882ea988606d87a81961a8e0b0947d5
#
_cell.length_a   1.000
_cell.length_b   1.000
_cell.length_c   1.000
_cell.angle_alpha   90.00
_cell.angle_beta   90.00
_cell.angle_gamma   90.00
#
_symmetry.space_group_name_H-M   'P 1'
#
loop_
_entity.id
_entity.type
_entity.pdbx_description
1 polymer ?
#
loop_
_entity_poly.entity_id
_entity_poly.type
_entity_poly.pdbx_seq_one_letter_code
_entity_poly.pdbx_strand_id
1 'polypeptide(L)'
;MTEYLYYLLLGLGAAFCAYRAMISKHLLPSTLYLACVSALASVTLYLLGAQEVAVIELSVGAGLVTVLLVYVLSVVGDDNLDPTSIIPKPLAFVLVATITILVAWMAFPLITSPSTSNEVMLAQVLWKHRALDVWVQVALIFSGVMGVLGLLSEKEHKIDIQKESIPVTAELKKETHV
;
A
#
# COMPACT_ATOMS: atom_id res chain seq x y z
N MET A 1 -19.91 -12.77 24.32
CA MET A 1 -19.36 -11.44 24.68
C MET A 1 -17.85 -11.39 24.54
N THR A 2 -17.12 -12.43 24.90
CA THR A 2 -15.64 -12.50 24.78
C THR A 2 -15.15 -12.42 23.32
N GLU A 3 -15.87 -13.02 22.39
CA GLU A 3 -15.50 -13.02 20.95
C GLU A 3 -15.44 -11.59 20.37
N TYR A 4 -16.47 -10.77 20.63
CA TYR A 4 -16.50 -9.38 20.14
C TYR A 4 -15.40 -8.52 20.74
N LEU A 5 -14.94 -8.85 21.94
CA LEU A 5 -13.88 -8.11 22.63
C LEU A 5 -12.52 -8.30 21.89
N TYR A 6 -12.24 -9.50 21.37
CA TYR A 6 -11.02 -9.75 20.58
C TYR A 6 -11.01 -8.94 19.29
N TYR A 7 -12.11 -8.94 18.53
CA TYR A 7 -12.21 -8.15 17.29
C TYR A 7 -12.09 -6.64 17.56
N LEU A 8 -12.69 -6.16 18.62
CA LEU A 8 -12.62 -4.76 19.03
C LEU A 8 -11.19 -4.37 19.41
N LEU A 9 -10.50 -5.24 20.16
CA LEU A 9 -9.11 -5.01 20.57
C LEU A 9 -8.16 -5.00 19.38
N LEU A 10 -8.32 -5.95 18.43
CA LEU A 10 -7.54 -6.00 17.19
C LEU A 10 -7.79 -4.78 16.31
N GLY A 11 -9.05 -4.37 16.17
CA GLY A 11 -9.41 -3.17 15.40
C GLY A 11 -8.85 -1.89 16.00
N LEU A 12 -8.92 -1.72 17.34
CA LEU A 12 -8.31 -0.60 18.02
C LEU A 12 -6.77 -0.60 17.90
N GLY A 13 -6.14 -1.77 18.01
CA GLY A 13 -4.71 -1.92 17.81
C GLY A 13 -4.28 -1.53 16.40
N ALA A 14 -5.01 -1.99 15.37
CA ALA A 14 -4.74 -1.64 13.99
C ALA A 14 -4.94 -0.13 13.74
N ALA A 15 -6.00 0.46 14.27
CA ALA A 15 -6.25 1.91 14.17
C ALA A 15 -5.16 2.73 14.87
N PHE A 16 -4.69 2.28 16.03
CA PHE A 16 -3.58 2.93 16.74
C PHE A 16 -2.28 2.86 15.93
N CYS A 17 -1.93 1.69 15.38
CA CYS A 17 -0.75 1.52 14.54
C CYS A 17 -0.84 2.37 13.25
N ALA A 18 -2.00 2.42 12.60
CA ALA A 18 -2.23 3.25 11.42
C ALA A 18 -2.07 4.75 11.75
N TYR A 19 -2.62 5.20 12.86
CA TYR A 19 -2.46 6.57 13.34
C TYR A 19 -0.99 6.91 13.61
N ARG A 20 -0.25 6.01 14.26
CA ARG A 20 1.19 6.18 14.51
C ARG A 20 2.00 6.19 13.21
N ALA A 21 1.66 5.37 12.23
CA ALA A 21 2.29 5.37 10.91
C ALA A 21 2.16 6.72 10.21
N MET A 22 0.98 7.36 10.29
CA MET A 22 0.72 8.66 9.65
C MET A 22 1.44 9.84 10.32
N ILE A 23 1.65 9.79 11.63
CA ILE A 23 2.28 10.89 12.39
C ILE A 23 3.80 10.75 12.43
N SER A 24 4.35 9.60 12.10
CA SER A 24 5.78 9.39 12.11
C SER A 24 6.49 10.33 11.14
N LYS A 25 7.51 11.05 11.63
CA LYS A 25 8.33 11.95 10.81
C LYS A 25 9.39 11.19 10.00
N HIS A 26 9.74 9.99 10.44
CA HIS A 26 10.70 9.13 9.78
C HIS A 26 9.98 8.04 8.99
N LEU A 27 10.46 7.73 7.80
CA LEU A 27 9.86 6.74 6.91
C LEU A 27 9.99 5.32 7.47
N LEU A 28 11.13 5.00 8.10
CA LEU A 28 11.40 3.66 8.63
C LEU A 28 10.42 3.27 9.75
N PRO A 29 10.21 4.04 10.82
CA PRO A 29 9.15 3.73 11.79
C PRO A 29 7.75 3.70 11.18
N SER A 30 7.45 4.57 10.20
CA SER A 30 6.16 4.56 9.50
C SER A 30 5.90 3.24 8.81
N THR A 31 6.89 2.70 8.08
CA THR A 31 6.78 1.38 7.42
C THR A 31 6.61 0.24 8.40
N LEU A 32 7.28 0.29 9.56
CA LEU A 32 7.12 -0.72 10.61
C LEU A 32 5.71 -0.69 11.23
N TYR A 33 5.15 0.49 11.47
CA TYR A 33 3.76 0.60 11.93
C TYR A 33 2.77 0.09 10.88
N LEU A 34 3.03 0.34 9.59
CA LEU A 34 2.21 -0.19 8.51
C LEU A 34 2.27 -1.73 8.46
N ALA A 35 3.45 -2.32 8.66
CA ALA A 35 3.60 -3.76 8.78
C ALA A 35 2.79 -4.34 9.96
N CYS A 36 2.76 -3.64 11.10
CA CYS A 36 1.95 -4.03 12.25
C CYS A 36 0.44 -3.99 11.91
N VAL A 37 -0.02 -2.98 11.14
CA VAL A 37 -1.43 -2.92 10.68
C VAL A 37 -1.77 -4.15 9.84
N SER A 38 -0.92 -4.50 8.86
CA SER A 38 -1.11 -5.66 8.00
C SER A 38 -1.08 -6.98 8.80
N ALA A 39 -0.17 -7.12 9.77
CA ALA A 39 -0.13 -8.29 10.65
C ALA A 39 -1.42 -8.42 11.50
N LEU A 40 -1.93 -7.32 12.07
CA LEU A 40 -3.18 -7.33 12.83
C LEU A 40 -4.40 -7.63 11.92
N ALA A 41 -4.40 -7.13 10.68
CA ALA A 41 -5.40 -7.47 9.67
C ALA A 41 -5.37 -8.96 9.35
N SER A 42 -4.19 -9.55 9.16
CA SER A 42 -4.01 -10.99 8.93
C SER A 42 -4.58 -11.82 10.10
N VAL A 43 -4.27 -11.46 11.36
CA VAL A 43 -4.84 -12.13 12.54
C VAL A 43 -6.36 -12.02 12.54
N THR A 44 -6.92 -10.85 12.19
CA THR A 44 -8.37 -10.66 12.12
C THR A 44 -9.00 -11.56 11.06
N LEU A 45 -8.40 -11.63 9.86
CA LEU A 45 -8.84 -12.52 8.77
C LEU A 45 -8.80 -14.00 9.18
N TYR A 46 -7.74 -14.40 9.90
CA TYR A 46 -7.61 -15.75 10.42
C TYR A 46 -8.74 -16.12 11.38
N LEU A 47 -9.05 -15.22 12.33
CA LEU A 47 -10.15 -15.39 13.29
C LEU A 47 -11.53 -15.41 12.62
N LEU A 48 -11.68 -14.72 11.49
CA LEU A 48 -12.90 -14.73 10.67
C LEU A 48 -13.05 -15.99 9.81
N GLY A 49 -12.09 -16.92 9.88
CA GLY A 49 -12.11 -18.18 9.12
C GLY A 49 -11.53 -18.07 7.70
N ALA A 50 -11.03 -16.90 7.29
CA ALA A 50 -10.38 -16.68 6.00
C ALA A 50 -8.87 -17.00 6.08
N GLN A 51 -8.52 -18.23 6.45
CA GLN A 51 -7.15 -18.63 6.76
C GLN A 51 -6.18 -18.49 5.59
N GLU A 52 -6.60 -18.82 4.37
CA GLU A 52 -5.78 -18.71 3.16
C GLU A 52 -5.44 -17.24 2.86
N VAL A 53 -6.42 -16.37 2.99
CA VAL A 53 -6.24 -14.92 2.79
C VAL A 53 -5.36 -14.32 3.89
N ALA A 54 -5.52 -14.78 5.13
CA ALA A 54 -4.70 -14.35 6.26
C ALA A 54 -3.22 -14.67 6.04
N VAL A 55 -2.88 -15.86 5.54
CA VAL A 55 -1.49 -16.24 5.23
C VAL A 55 -0.91 -15.40 4.11
N ILE A 56 -1.70 -15.13 3.07
CA ILE A 56 -1.27 -14.26 1.95
C ILE A 56 -1.02 -12.84 2.46
N GLU A 57 -1.94 -12.28 3.25
CA GLU A 57 -1.80 -10.93 3.83
C GLU A 57 -0.55 -10.82 4.70
N LEU A 58 -0.30 -11.80 5.56
CA LEU A 58 0.89 -11.81 6.41
C LEU A 58 2.18 -11.91 5.59
N SER A 59 2.21 -12.79 4.58
CA SER A 59 3.40 -13.04 3.77
C SER A 59 3.73 -11.87 2.85
N VAL A 60 2.73 -11.28 2.22
CA VAL A 60 2.90 -10.20 1.23
C VAL A 60 2.86 -8.84 1.91
N GLY A 61 1.84 -8.54 2.70
CA GLY A 61 1.64 -7.22 3.31
C GLY A 61 2.63 -6.95 4.42
N ALA A 62 2.65 -7.77 5.48
CA ALA A 62 3.58 -7.60 6.59
C ALA A 62 5.02 -8.05 6.25
N GLY A 63 5.19 -9.04 5.37
CA GLY A 63 6.49 -9.59 4.99
C GLY A 63 7.12 -8.87 3.81
N LEU A 64 6.75 -9.26 2.59
CA LEU A 64 7.45 -8.87 1.37
C LEU A 64 7.48 -7.34 1.15
N VAL A 65 6.32 -6.68 1.25
CA VAL A 65 6.22 -5.23 1.02
C VAL A 65 7.05 -4.46 2.04
N THR A 66 7.01 -4.86 3.30
CA THR A 66 7.78 -4.21 4.36
C THR A 66 9.28 -4.36 4.16
N VAL A 67 9.75 -5.58 3.82
CA VAL A 67 11.18 -5.81 3.54
C VAL A 67 11.65 -4.99 2.34
N LEU A 68 10.86 -4.92 1.26
CA LEU A 68 11.17 -4.08 0.10
C LEU A 68 11.23 -2.60 0.46
N LEU A 69 10.27 -2.09 1.23
CA LEU A 69 10.26 -0.70 1.67
C LEU A 69 11.46 -0.36 2.55
N VAL A 70 11.78 -1.22 3.53
CA VAL A 70 12.96 -1.04 4.40
C VAL A 70 14.24 -1.09 3.58
N TYR A 71 14.35 -1.99 2.60
CA TYR A 71 15.49 -2.04 1.69
C TYR A 71 15.62 -0.75 0.88
N VAL A 72 14.55 -0.28 0.25
CA VAL A 72 14.55 0.99 -0.50
C VAL A 72 14.97 2.16 0.38
N LEU A 73 14.43 2.26 1.60
CA LEU A 73 14.79 3.29 2.57
C LEU A 73 16.24 3.21 3.01
N SER A 74 16.80 2.00 3.12
CA SER A 74 18.23 1.82 3.46
C SER A 74 19.17 2.30 2.36
N VAL A 75 18.73 2.27 1.10
CA VAL A 75 19.49 2.72 -0.07
C VAL A 75 19.32 4.23 -0.32
N VAL A 76 18.09 4.74 -0.19
CA VAL A 76 17.76 6.14 -0.47
C VAL A 76 18.11 7.06 0.70
N GLY A 77 18.10 6.54 1.92
CA GLY A 77 18.23 7.30 3.16
C GLY A 77 16.87 7.63 3.78
N ASP A 78 16.89 7.83 5.09
CA ASP A 78 15.70 8.24 5.88
C ASP A 78 15.74 9.76 6.10
N ASP A 79 15.61 10.51 5.01
CA ASP A 79 15.55 11.97 5.10
C ASP A 79 14.24 12.40 5.77
N ASN A 80 14.37 13.38 6.68
CA ASN A 80 13.21 13.99 7.32
C ASN A 80 12.30 14.60 6.25
N LEU A 81 11.14 13.98 6.04
CA LEU A 81 10.11 14.56 5.20
C LEU A 81 9.52 15.78 5.93
N ASP A 82 9.86 16.97 5.48
CA ASP A 82 9.09 18.14 5.85
C ASP A 82 7.69 18.00 5.21
N PRO A 83 6.64 17.79 6.01
CA PRO A 83 5.31 17.58 5.47
C PRO A 83 4.74 18.91 4.98
N THR A 84 5.16 19.34 3.80
CA THR A 84 4.43 20.39 3.10
C THR A 84 3.10 19.80 2.67
N SER A 85 2.05 20.13 3.43
CA SER A 85 0.69 19.66 3.14
C SER A 85 0.23 20.26 1.81
N ILE A 86 0.36 19.48 0.73
CA ILE A 86 -0.10 19.85 -0.63
C ILE A 86 -1.64 19.84 -0.67
N ILE A 87 -2.27 19.03 0.18
CA ILE A 87 -3.73 18.87 0.22
C ILE A 87 -4.30 19.78 1.30
N PRO A 88 -5.24 20.67 0.98
CA PRO A 88 -5.92 21.49 1.98
C PRO A 88 -6.69 20.60 2.97
N LYS A 89 -6.51 20.87 4.26
CA LYS A 89 -7.10 20.08 5.36
C LYS A 89 -8.60 19.79 5.21
N PRO A 90 -9.48 20.75 4.75
CA PRO A 90 -10.89 20.46 4.58
C PRO A 90 -11.15 19.42 3.50
N LEU A 91 -10.37 19.42 2.40
CA LEU A 91 -10.52 18.43 1.33
C LEU A 91 -10.16 17.02 1.81
N ALA A 92 -9.07 16.89 2.59
CA ALA A 92 -8.68 15.62 3.19
C ALA A 92 -9.75 15.07 4.13
N PHE A 93 -10.35 15.96 4.97
CA PHE A 93 -11.42 15.57 5.89
C PHE A 93 -12.66 15.09 5.15
N VAL A 94 -13.11 15.82 4.11
CA VAL A 94 -14.27 15.42 3.29
C VAL A 94 -14.02 14.07 2.61
N LEU A 95 -12.82 13.85 2.06
CA LEU A 95 -12.47 12.58 1.41
C LEU A 95 -12.52 11.41 2.39
N VAL A 96 -11.89 11.55 3.56
CA VAL A 96 -11.89 10.51 4.61
C VAL A 96 -13.31 10.25 5.12
N ALA A 97 -14.10 11.30 5.39
CA ALA A 97 -15.49 11.16 5.82
C ALA A 97 -16.34 10.44 4.78
N THR A 98 -16.19 10.79 3.50
CA THR A 98 -16.91 10.13 2.39
C THR A 98 -16.58 8.65 2.31
N ILE A 99 -15.28 8.28 2.34
CA ILE A 99 -14.85 6.89 2.31
C ILE A 99 -15.37 6.13 3.52
N THR A 100 -15.30 6.72 4.72
CA THR A 100 -15.78 6.10 5.95
C THR A 100 -17.29 5.84 5.91
N ILE A 101 -18.08 6.81 5.43
CA ILE A 101 -19.53 6.66 5.28
C ILE A 101 -19.85 5.57 4.25
N LEU A 102 -19.13 5.52 3.14
CA LEU A 102 -19.34 4.54 2.07
C LEU A 102 -19.02 3.12 2.54
N VAL A 103 -17.93 2.94 3.28
CA VAL A 103 -17.56 1.65 3.90
C VAL A 103 -18.60 1.24 4.96
N ALA A 104 -19.02 2.16 5.81
CA ALA A 104 -20.06 1.89 6.81
C ALA A 104 -21.40 1.50 6.15
N TRP A 105 -21.79 2.16 5.07
CA TRP A 105 -22.98 1.81 4.29
C TRP A 105 -22.89 0.41 3.69
N MET A 106 -21.72 0.05 3.14
CA MET A 106 -21.49 -1.30 2.59
C MET A 106 -21.47 -2.38 3.67
N ALA A 107 -20.99 -2.07 4.87
CA ALA A 107 -20.93 -3.01 5.99
C ALA A 107 -22.31 -3.26 6.63
N PHE A 108 -23.24 -2.31 6.53
CA PHE A 108 -24.56 -2.41 7.17
C PHE A 108 -25.35 -3.67 6.80
N PRO A 109 -25.50 -4.09 5.51
CA PRO A 109 -26.20 -5.31 5.17
C PRO A 109 -25.50 -6.59 5.63
N LEU A 110 -24.16 -6.57 5.82
CA LEU A 110 -23.40 -7.73 6.29
C LEU A 110 -23.68 -8.02 7.78
N ILE A 111 -23.97 -7.01 8.58
CA ILE A 111 -24.30 -7.14 10.01
C ILE A 111 -25.69 -7.73 10.21
N THR A 112 -26.60 -7.51 9.26
CA THR A 112 -28.02 -7.90 9.36
C THR A 112 -28.34 -9.24 8.73
N SER A 113 -27.45 -9.78 7.88
CA SER A 113 -27.66 -11.07 7.21
C SER A 113 -27.06 -12.20 8.02
N PRO A 114 -27.83 -13.26 8.37
CA PRO A 114 -27.26 -14.47 8.96
C PRO A 114 -26.34 -15.15 7.93
N SER A 115 -25.08 -15.30 8.30
CA SER A 115 -24.09 -16.03 7.48
C SER A 115 -24.47 -17.51 7.46
N THR A 116 -25.14 -17.98 6.44
CA THR A 116 -25.17 -19.41 6.10
C THR A 116 -23.81 -19.73 5.48
N SER A 117 -22.89 -20.15 6.32
CA SER A 117 -21.58 -20.65 5.92
C SER A 117 -21.74 -22.02 5.28
N ASN A 118 -22.04 -22.05 3.98
CA ASN A 118 -21.65 -23.19 3.15
C ASN A 118 -20.14 -23.05 2.95
N GLU A 119 -19.37 -24.01 3.41
CA GLU A 119 -17.92 -24.11 3.18
C GLU A 119 -17.67 -24.33 1.67
N VAL A 120 -17.74 -23.27 0.90
CA VAL A 120 -17.39 -23.31 -0.51
C VAL A 120 -15.89 -22.98 -0.60
N MET A 121 -15.12 -23.92 -1.14
CA MET A 121 -13.68 -23.75 -1.31
C MET A 121 -13.37 -22.44 -2.07
N LEU A 122 -12.48 -21.60 -1.52
CA LEU A 122 -12.12 -20.28 -2.06
C LEU A 122 -11.78 -20.32 -3.56
N ALA A 123 -11.02 -21.35 -3.98
CA ALA A 123 -10.67 -21.54 -5.39
C ALA A 123 -11.90 -21.70 -6.28
N GLN A 124 -12.94 -22.36 -5.82
CA GLN A 124 -14.17 -22.57 -6.59
C GLN A 124 -14.98 -21.27 -6.75
N VAL A 125 -15.02 -20.44 -5.70
CA VAL A 125 -15.67 -19.13 -5.75
C VAL A 125 -14.92 -18.20 -6.70
N LEU A 126 -13.59 -18.12 -6.60
CA LEU A 126 -12.77 -17.26 -7.44
C LEU A 126 -12.91 -17.62 -8.93
N TRP A 127 -12.75 -18.90 -9.28
CA TRP A 127 -12.68 -19.28 -10.69
C TRP A 127 -14.06 -19.47 -11.35
N LYS A 128 -15.11 -19.80 -10.60
CA LYS A 128 -16.46 -20.02 -11.16
C LYS A 128 -17.38 -18.82 -11.04
N HIS A 129 -17.35 -18.14 -9.89
CA HIS A 129 -18.31 -17.05 -9.61
C HIS A 129 -17.70 -15.65 -9.75
N ARG A 130 -16.36 -15.51 -9.59
CA ARG A 130 -15.67 -14.23 -9.62
C ARG A 130 -14.52 -14.17 -10.63
N ALA A 131 -14.61 -14.91 -11.70
CA ALA A 131 -13.58 -14.96 -12.74
C ALA A 131 -13.28 -13.56 -13.32
N LEU A 132 -14.31 -12.71 -13.50
CA LEU A 132 -14.12 -11.33 -13.97
C LEU A 132 -13.28 -10.50 -12.98
N ASP A 133 -13.52 -10.64 -11.67
CA ASP A 133 -12.76 -9.92 -10.64
C ASP A 133 -11.26 -10.32 -10.70
N VAL A 134 -10.98 -11.61 -10.92
CA VAL A 134 -9.61 -12.13 -11.08
C VAL A 134 -8.95 -11.52 -12.32
N TRP A 135 -9.64 -11.47 -13.47
CA TRP A 135 -9.08 -10.87 -14.68
C TRP A 135 -8.82 -9.36 -14.53
N VAL A 136 -9.73 -8.64 -13.88
CA VAL A 136 -9.52 -7.22 -13.55
C VAL A 136 -8.32 -7.03 -12.64
N GLN A 137 -8.15 -7.89 -11.64
CA GLN A 137 -7.00 -7.86 -10.74
C GLN A 137 -5.68 -8.08 -11.49
N VAL A 138 -5.64 -9.06 -12.40
CA VAL A 138 -4.48 -9.31 -13.27
C VAL A 138 -4.16 -8.07 -14.11
N ALA A 139 -5.15 -7.46 -14.74
CA ALA A 139 -4.97 -6.25 -15.54
C ALA A 139 -4.43 -5.08 -14.69
N LEU A 140 -4.92 -4.90 -13.46
CA LEU A 140 -4.43 -3.87 -12.52
C LEU A 140 -2.98 -4.10 -12.12
N ILE A 141 -2.58 -5.35 -11.85
CA ILE A 141 -1.19 -5.70 -11.52
C ILE A 141 -0.27 -5.36 -12.71
N PHE A 142 -0.64 -5.79 -13.92
CA PHE A 142 0.15 -5.47 -15.12
C PHE A 142 0.25 -3.97 -15.37
N SER A 143 -0.86 -3.23 -15.22
CA SER A 143 -0.88 -1.77 -15.35
C SER A 143 0.04 -1.10 -14.32
N GLY A 144 0.00 -1.56 -13.07
CA GLY A 144 0.90 -1.07 -12.01
C GLY A 144 2.37 -1.32 -12.32
N VAL A 145 2.71 -2.53 -12.74
CA VAL A 145 4.09 -2.88 -13.13
C VAL A 145 4.57 -2.03 -14.32
N MET A 146 3.74 -1.89 -15.36
CA MET A 146 4.07 -1.05 -16.52
C MET A 146 4.24 0.43 -16.12
N GLY A 147 3.41 0.93 -15.21
CA GLY A 147 3.55 2.29 -14.68
C GLY A 147 4.88 2.51 -13.97
N VAL A 148 5.29 1.58 -13.10
CA VAL A 148 6.58 1.64 -12.41
C VAL A 148 7.75 1.55 -13.37
N LEU A 149 7.71 0.62 -14.33
CA LEU A 149 8.75 0.47 -15.35
C LEU A 149 8.86 1.72 -16.23
N GLY A 150 7.73 2.34 -16.60
CA GLY A 150 7.72 3.60 -17.35
C GLY A 150 8.42 4.73 -16.61
N LEU A 151 8.15 4.89 -15.31
CA LEU A 151 8.81 5.91 -14.48
C LEU A 151 10.31 5.67 -14.33
N LEU A 152 10.74 4.42 -14.20
CA LEU A 152 12.16 4.07 -14.10
C LEU A 152 12.90 4.32 -15.42
N SER A 153 12.29 3.98 -16.56
CA SER A 153 12.87 4.18 -17.90
C SER A 153 13.07 5.66 -18.23
N GLU A 154 12.14 6.54 -17.81
CA GLU A 154 12.27 7.99 -18.02
C GLU A 154 13.50 8.57 -17.29
N LYS A 155 13.81 8.04 -16.12
CA LYS A 155 14.96 8.51 -15.34
C LYS A 155 16.28 8.16 -15.99
N GLU A 156 16.42 6.97 -16.57
CA GLU A 156 17.63 6.57 -17.30
C GLU A 156 17.86 7.46 -18.53
N HIS A 157 16.82 7.72 -19.30
CA HIS A 157 16.93 8.55 -20.51
C HIS A 157 17.38 10.00 -20.20
N LYS A 158 16.93 10.58 -19.09
CA LYS A 158 17.38 11.92 -18.64
C LYS A 158 18.86 11.92 -18.21
N ILE A 159 19.34 10.84 -17.60
CA ILE A 159 20.74 10.72 -17.17
C ILE A 159 21.67 10.59 -18.39
N ASP A 160 21.27 9.87 -19.42
CA ASP A 160 22.06 9.69 -20.65
C ASP A 160 22.16 11.01 -21.43
N ILE A 161 21.07 11.76 -21.58
CA ILE A 161 21.07 13.08 -22.22
C ILE A 161 21.99 14.06 -21.47
N GLN A 162 21.99 14.02 -20.14
CA GLN A 162 22.82 14.88 -19.31
C GLN A 162 24.30 14.51 -19.39
N LYS A 163 24.64 13.25 -19.51
CA LYS A 163 26.03 12.78 -19.74
C LYS A 163 26.55 13.18 -21.12
N GLU A 164 25.72 13.14 -22.14
CA GLU A 164 26.10 13.48 -23.52
C GLU A 164 26.29 15.00 -23.71
N SER A 165 25.57 15.82 -22.94
CA SER A 165 25.68 17.29 -23.01
C SER A 165 26.91 17.86 -22.28
N ILE A 166 27.50 17.15 -21.33
CA ILE A 166 28.66 17.63 -20.55
C ILE A 166 29.95 17.71 -21.38
N PRO A 167 30.34 16.74 -22.25
CA PRO A 167 31.57 16.82 -23.02
C PRO A 167 31.54 17.95 -24.06
N VAL A 168 30.41 18.22 -24.70
CA VAL A 168 30.26 19.25 -25.73
C VAL A 168 30.46 20.66 -25.17
N THR A 169 29.95 20.94 -23.98
CA THR A 169 30.15 22.24 -23.30
C THR A 169 31.57 22.44 -22.78
N ALA A 170 32.27 21.36 -22.44
CA ALA A 170 33.66 21.43 -22.00
C ALA A 170 34.64 21.67 -23.16
N GLU A 171 34.36 21.16 -24.36
CA GLU A 171 35.16 21.41 -25.58
C GLU A 171 34.96 22.84 -26.10
N LEU A 172 33.70 23.33 -26.16
CA LEU A 172 33.40 24.70 -26.59
C LEU A 172 34.09 25.75 -25.70
N LYS A 173 34.21 25.47 -24.39
CA LYS A 173 34.90 26.38 -23.47
C LYS A 173 36.41 26.39 -23.61
N LYS A 174 37.03 25.34 -24.19
CA LYS A 174 38.46 25.29 -24.50
C LYS A 174 38.81 26.06 -25.76
N GLU A 175 37.94 26.11 -26.77
CA GLU A 175 38.15 26.84 -28.02
C GLU A 175 37.99 28.35 -27.89
N THR A 176 37.24 28.84 -26.89
CA THR A 176 37.02 30.29 -26.65
C THR A 176 38.13 30.95 -25.84
N HIS A 177 39.12 30.21 -25.35
CA HIS A 177 40.28 30.72 -24.59
C HIS A 177 41.62 30.61 -25.30
N VAL A 178 41.65 30.38 -26.62
CA VAL A 178 42.80 30.51 -27.51
C VAL A 178 42.60 31.71 -28.41
#